data_dee381a59531e79f666a07e3a846646e
#
_entry.id   dee381a59531e79f666a07e3a846646e
#
_cell.length_a   1.000
_cell.length_b   1.000
_cell.length_c   1.000
_cell.angle_alpha   90.00
_cell.angle_beta   90.00
_cell.angle_gamma   90.00
#
_symmetry.space_group_name_H-M   'P 1'
#
loop_
_entity.id
_entity.type
_entity.pdbx_description
1 polymer ?
#
loop_
_entity_poly.entity_id
_entity_poly.type
_entity_poly.pdbx_seq_one_letter_code
_entity_poly.pdbx_strand_id
1 'polypeptide(L)'
;TFLIGLTLFGSLSMRTPNDIEFQDTPDYEVSIGVKNKSIFLNRQWERQDGLNYVDDEYWFKTEPGDFYFKPQYVNKASRDLKYTKLDLRYKPDYFKGLSVGYTGFDYGDTTKNSVSVGYEYRKEIDDKWSFTYMLDGYIAKTSVANNRIDYENYLEFKYKFSDKLSLTNLFDYNNFRGIEFYKMKIGVEYELN
;
A
#
# COMPACT_ATOMS: atom_id res chain seq x y z
N THR A 1 -22.96 -3.63 10.68
CA THR A 1 -22.85 -4.65 9.64
C THR A 1 -21.45 -4.57 8.99
N PHE A 2 -20.38 -4.94 9.73
CA PHE A 2 -18.97 -4.82 9.29
C PHE A 2 -18.51 -5.90 8.28
N LEU A 3 -19.31 -6.94 8.05
CA LEU A 3 -18.90 -8.10 7.24
C LEU A 3 -19.46 -8.11 5.81
N ILE A 4 -20.19 -7.08 5.40
CA ILE A 4 -20.73 -7.02 4.03
C ILE A 4 -19.61 -6.64 3.05
N GLY A 5 -19.48 -7.41 1.98
CA GLY A 5 -18.50 -7.16 0.92
C GLY A 5 -17.06 -7.54 1.29
N LEU A 6 -16.89 -8.64 2.02
CA LEU A 6 -15.58 -9.18 2.34
C LEU A 6 -14.96 -9.84 1.11
N THR A 7 -13.71 -9.51 0.85
CA THR A 7 -12.94 -10.06 -0.28
C THR A 7 -11.76 -10.84 0.25
N LEU A 8 -11.63 -12.10 -0.14
CA LEU A 8 -10.38 -12.86 -0.03
C LEU A 8 -9.45 -12.43 -1.15
N PHE A 9 -8.18 -12.26 -0.85
CA PHE A 9 -7.18 -12.00 -1.88
C PHE A 9 -5.92 -12.84 -1.66
N GLY A 10 -5.26 -13.15 -2.77
CA GLY A 10 -3.91 -13.69 -2.78
C GLY A 10 -3.10 -13.01 -3.85
N SER A 11 -1.81 -12.82 -3.64
CA SER A 11 -0.95 -12.19 -4.63
C SER A 11 0.47 -12.70 -4.60
N LEU A 12 1.12 -12.61 -5.75
CA LEU A 12 2.54 -12.79 -5.95
C LEU A 12 3.13 -11.48 -6.43
N SER A 13 4.21 -11.03 -5.83
CA SER A 13 4.94 -9.86 -6.31
C SER A 13 6.43 -10.14 -6.45
N MET A 14 7.05 -9.36 -7.32
CA MET A 14 8.49 -9.30 -7.53
C MET A 14 8.92 -7.86 -7.38
N ARG A 15 9.98 -7.64 -6.64
CA ARG A 15 10.60 -6.33 -6.45
C ARG A 15 12.02 -6.37 -7.00
N THR A 16 12.37 -5.37 -7.78
CA THR A 16 13.75 -5.13 -8.23
C THR A 16 14.19 -3.78 -7.68
N PRO A 17 15.22 -3.72 -6.83
CA PRO A 17 15.86 -2.47 -6.50
C PRO A 17 16.51 -1.88 -7.74
N ASN A 18 16.53 -0.56 -7.84
CA ASN A 18 17.16 0.13 -8.95
C ASN A 18 18.71 0.12 -8.86
N ASP A 19 19.22 -0.29 -7.72
CA ASP A 19 20.68 -0.36 -7.46
C ASP A 19 21.18 -1.77 -7.81
N ILE A 20 21.58 -1.94 -9.06
CA ILE A 20 22.02 -3.21 -9.68
C ILE A 20 23.29 -3.76 -9.01
N GLU A 21 24.00 -2.95 -8.21
CA GLU A 21 25.27 -3.38 -7.60
C GLU A 21 25.12 -4.33 -6.41
N PHE A 22 23.93 -4.51 -5.84
CA PHE A 22 23.76 -5.23 -4.57
C PHE A 22 22.91 -6.51 -4.60
N GLN A 23 22.21 -6.83 -5.69
CA GLN A 23 21.35 -8.04 -5.70
C GLN A 23 21.39 -8.81 -7.01
N ASP A 24 21.94 -10.02 -6.96
CA ASP A 24 21.91 -10.99 -8.08
C ASP A 24 20.53 -11.64 -8.28
N THR A 25 19.58 -11.48 -7.35
CA THR A 25 18.25 -12.12 -7.41
C THR A 25 17.14 -11.15 -7.01
N PRO A 26 16.04 -11.11 -7.78
CA PRO A 26 14.88 -10.32 -7.41
C PRO A 26 14.23 -10.85 -6.11
N ASP A 27 13.71 -9.93 -5.30
CA ASP A 27 12.91 -10.26 -4.13
C ASP A 27 11.52 -10.73 -4.54
N TYR A 28 11.04 -11.77 -3.90
CA TYR A 28 9.69 -12.31 -4.11
C TYR A 28 8.85 -12.17 -2.84
N GLU A 29 7.58 -11.88 -3.05
CA GLU A 29 6.60 -11.80 -1.98
C GLU A 29 5.33 -12.53 -2.38
N VAL A 30 4.84 -13.37 -1.48
CA VAL A 30 3.52 -13.99 -1.59
C VAL A 30 2.67 -13.45 -0.46
N SER A 31 1.45 -13.02 -0.73
CA SER A 31 0.54 -12.57 0.31
C SER A 31 -0.83 -13.23 0.18
N ILE A 32 -1.49 -13.39 1.33
CA ILE A 32 -2.88 -13.81 1.44
C ILE A 32 -3.57 -12.99 2.50
N GLY A 33 -4.81 -12.65 2.29
CA GLY A 33 -5.54 -11.83 3.25
C GLY A 33 -7.01 -11.67 2.95
N VAL A 34 -7.61 -10.85 3.79
CA VAL A 34 -9.03 -10.49 3.73
C VAL A 34 -9.13 -8.97 3.77
N LYS A 35 -9.95 -8.42 2.92
CA LYS A 35 -10.19 -6.97 2.86
C LYS A 35 -11.64 -6.61 2.59
N ASN A 36 -12.02 -5.43 2.98
CA ASN A 36 -13.15 -4.68 2.44
C ASN A 36 -12.81 -3.18 2.43
N LYS A 37 -13.78 -2.32 2.19
CA LYS A 37 -13.54 -0.86 2.18
C LYS A 37 -13.00 -0.28 3.51
N SER A 38 -13.18 -0.98 4.63
CA SER A 38 -12.86 -0.49 5.97
C SER A 38 -11.82 -1.32 6.74
N ILE A 39 -11.55 -2.54 6.30
CA ILE A 39 -10.67 -3.48 7.01
C ILE A 39 -9.72 -4.13 6.01
N PHE A 40 -8.51 -4.34 6.46
CA PHE A 40 -7.50 -5.12 5.75
C PHE A 40 -6.70 -5.95 6.75
N LEU A 41 -6.62 -7.23 6.49
CA LEU A 41 -5.83 -8.19 7.24
C LEU A 41 -5.00 -8.96 6.24
N ASN A 42 -3.70 -8.91 6.36
CA ASN A 42 -2.78 -9.52 5.40
C ASN A 42 -1.64 -10.23 6.11
N ARG A 43 -1.30 -11.41 5.64
CA ARG A 43 -0.04 -12.09 5.93
C ARG A 43 0.75 -12.25 4.66
N GLN A 44 2.02 -11.94 4.76
CA GLN A 44 2.96 -11.86 3.67
C GLN A 44 4.19 -12.68 3.98
N TRP A 45 4.62 -13.48 3.02
CA TRP A 45 5.89 -14.20 3.03
C TRP A 45 6.77 -13.55 1.97
N GLU A 46 7.91 -13.07 2.41
CA GLU A 46 8.87 -12.36 1.57
C GLU A 46 10.20 -13.11 1.57
N ARG A 47 10.82 -13.25 0.40
CA ARG A 47 12.21 -13.68 0.28
C ARG A 47 13.02 -12.50 -0.22
N GLN A 48 13.93 -12.03 0.61
CA GLN A 48 14.81 -10.89 0.35
C GLN A 48 16.25 -11.27 0.71
N ASP A 49 17.19 -11.00 -0.19
CA ASP A 49 18.64 -11.30 0.03
C ASP A 49 18.90 -12.76 0.46
N GLY A 50 18.12 -13.70 -0.09
CA GLY A 50 18.23 -15.12 0.27
C GLY A 50 17.61 -15.51 1.61
N LEU A 51 17.10 -14.56 2.41
CA LEU A 51 16.42 -14.77 3.68
C LEU A 51 14.91 -14.79 3.51
N ASN A 52 14.24 -15.55 4.36
CA ASN A 52 12.78 -15.63 4.39
C ASN A 52 12.22 -14.81 5.53
N TYR A 53 11.23 -13.98 5.25
CA TYR A 53 10.55 -13.13 6.20
C TYR A 53 9.05 -13.42 6.22
N VAL A 54 8.42 -13.15 7.36
CA VAL A 54 6.96 -13.20 7.52
C VAL A 54 6.52 -11.89 8.13
N ASP A 55 5.63 -11.20 7.45
CA ASP A 55 5.09 -9.91 7.83
C ASP A 55 3.57 -10.00 7.95
N ASP A 56 3.02 -9.38 8.98
CA ASP A 56 1.58 -9.22 9.19
C ASP A 56 1.23 -7.74 9.14
N GLU A 57 0.20 -7.41 8.36
CA GLU A 57 -0.31 -6.05 8.22
C GLU A 57 -1.81 -6.00 8.52
N TYR A 58 -2.20 -5.09 9.38
CA TYR A 58 -3.58 -4.86 9.75
C TYR A 58 -3.90 -3.37 9.69
N TRP A 59 -4.99 -3.01 9.02
CA TRP A 59 -5.48 -1.65 9.10
C TRP A 59 -7.01 -1.58 9.13
N PHE A 60 -7.47 -0.50 9.72
CA PHE A 60 -8.85 -0.06 9.66
C PHE A 60 -8.91 1.29 8.95
N LYS A 61 -9.96 1.50 8.16
CA LYS A 61 -10.17 2.74 7.43
C LYS A 61 -11.59 3.25 7.63
N THR A 62 -11.74 4.55 7.88
CA THR A 62 -13.04 5.23 7.85
C THR A 62 -12.91 6.55 7.11
N GLU A 63 -13.97 6.94 6.43
CA GLU A 63 -14.03 8.16 5.61
C GLU A 63 -15.29 8.96 5.97
N PRO A 64 -15.29 9.68 7.12
CA PRO A 64 -16.40 10.55 7.50
C PRO A 64 -16.35 11.87 6.71
N GLY A 65 -17.29 12.05 5.75
CA GLY A 65 -17.31 13.21 4.86
C GLY A 65 -16.01 13.29 4.03
N ASP A 66 -15.41 14.46 4.02
CA ASP A 66 -14.16 14.74 3.28
C ASP A 66 -12.90 14.23 3.98
N PHE A 67 -13.03 13.60 5.13
CA PHE A 67 -11.88 13.15 5.91
C PHE A 67 -11.64 11.67 5.73
N TYR A 68 -10.36 11.30 5.76
CA TYR A 68 -9.87 9.94 5.71
C TYR A 68 -9.02 9.68 6.95
N PHE A 69 -9.29 8.58 7.62
CA PHE A 69 -8.57 8.12 8.81
C PHE A 69 -8.20 6.65 8.65
N LYS A 70 -6.92 6.33 8.71
CA LYS A 70 -6.42 4.96 8.56
C LYS A 70 -5.29 4.68 9.56
N PRO A 71 -5.59 4.14 10.73
CA PRO A 71 -4.60 3.49 11.57
C PRO A 71 -4.18 2.14 10.98
N GLN A 72 -2.91 1.82 11.05
CA GLN A 72 -2.30 0.62 10.53
C GLN A 72 -1.31 0.07 11.56
N TYR A 73 -1.30 -1.22 11.71
CA TYR A 73 -0.29 -1.94 12.48
C TYR A 73 0.45 -2.91 11.56
N VAL A 74 1.78 -2.90 11.64
CA VAL A 74 2.65 -3.80 10.89
C VAL A 74 3.58 -4.51 11.85
N ASN A 75 3.60 -5.84 11.75
CA ASN A 75 4.49 -6.70 12.51
C ASN A 75 5.39 -7.48 11.53
N LYS A 76 6.65 -7.10 11.46
CA LYS A 76 7.70 -7.78 10.70
C LYS A 76 8.44 -8.74 11.62
N ALA A 77 7.77 -9.83 11.99
CA ALA A 77 8.21 -10.74 13.07
C ALA A 77 9.63 -11.27 12.86
N SER A 78 10.01 -11.59 11.63
CA SER A 78 11.35 -12.12 11.31
C SER A 78 12.46 -11.07 11.41
N ARG A 79 12.11 -9.79 11.46
CA ARG A 79 13.06 -8.65 11.57
C ARG A 79 13.02 -8.01 12.96
N ASP A 80 12.22 -8.56 13.88
CA ASP A 80 11.91 -7.97 15.20
C ASP A 80 11.49 -6.49 15.11
N LEU A 81 10.77 -6.16 14.05
CA LEU A 81 10.33 -4.80 13.75
C LEU A 81 8.79 -4.73 13.83
N LYS A 82 8.30 -3.88 14.71
CA LYS A 82 6.88 -3.55 14.83
C LYS A 82 6.72 -2.05 14.73
N TYR A 83 5.70 -1.62 14.01
CA TYR A 83 5.36 -0.20 13.97
C TYR A 83 3.86 0.02 13.78
N THR A 84 3.41 1.18 14.24
CA THR A 84 2.09 1.70 13.91
C THR A 84 2.24 2.87 12.92
N LYS A 85 1.29 2.96 12.01
CA LYS A 85 1.17 4.08 11.08
C LYS A 85 -0.20 4.69 11.25
N LEU A 86 -0.26 6.00 11.29
CA LEU A 86 -1.50 6.76 11.26
C LEU A 86 -1.50 7.65 10.03
N ASP A 87 -2.50 7.49 9.19
CA ASP A 87 -2.71 8.32 8.00
C ASP A 87 -4.03 9.09 8.15
N LEU A 88 -3.91 10.42 8.22
CA LEU A 88 -5.01 11.36 8.33
C LEU A 88 -5.01 12.25 7.10
N ARG A 89 -6.10 12.27 6.32
CA ARG A 89 -6.18 13.07 5.11
C ARG A 89 -7.48 13.84 5.01
N TYR A 90 -7.42 15.00 4.40
CA TYR A 90 -8.54 15.75 3.88
C TYR A 90 -8.65 15.53 2.38
N LYS A 91 -9.82 15.07 1.91
CA LYS A 91 -10.15 14.74 0.51
C LYS A 91 -11.35 15.58 0.08
N PRO A 92 -11.15 16.82 -0.35
CA PRO A 92 -12.26 17.70 -0.71
C PRO A 92 -12.97 17.21 -1.98
N ASP A 93 -14.29 17.13 -1.94
CA ASP A 93 -15.12 16.68 -3.06
C ASP A 93 -14.95 17.54 -4.33
N TYR A 94 -14.64 18.82 -4.18
CA TYR A 94 -14.44 19.74 -5.31
C TYR A 94 -13.11 19.56 -6.05
N PHE A 95 -12.12 18.88 -5.43
CA PHE A 95 -10.88 18.45 -6.08
C PHE A 95 -10.80 16.92 -6.14
N LYS A 96 -11.57 16.34 -7.06
CA LYS A 96 -11.65 14.88 -7.20
C LYS A 96 -10.28 14.24 -7.29
N GLY A 97 -10.05 13.29 -6.39
CA GLY A 97 -8.84 12.51 -6.32
C GLY A 97 -7.70 13.14 -5.51
N LEU A 98 -7.72 14.46 -5.24
CA LEU A 98 -6.69 15.11 -4.44
C LEU A 98 -6.89 14.85 -2.94
N SER A 99 -5.81 14.64 -2.22
CA SER A 99 -5.80 14.57 -0.76
C SER A 99 -4.59 15.27 -0.19
N VAL A 100 -4.77 15.89 0.98
CA VAL A 100 -3.69 16.49 1.76
C VAL A 100 -3.81 16.00 3.19
N GLY A 101 -2.70 15.65 3.82
CA GLY A 101 -2.80 15.11 5.15
C GLY A 101 -1.49 15.00 5.90
N TYR A 102 -1.57 14.19 6.93
CA TYR A 102 -0.50 13.90 7.86
C TYR A 102 -0.34 12.39 7.96
N THR A 103 0.88 11.93 7.85
CA THR A 103 1.24 10.52 8.07
C THR A 103 2.28 10.42 9.17
N GLY A 104 1.93 9.72 10.25
CA GLY A 104 2.81 9.45 11.37
C GLY A 104 3.18 7.96 11.43
N PHE A 105 4.44 7.68 11.75
CA PHE A 105 4.95 6.33 12.03
C PHE A 105 5.51 6.32 13.45
N ASP A 106 5.16 5.30 14.20
CA ASP A 106 5.69 5.01 15.52
C ASP A 106 6.34 3.63 15.54
N TYR A 107 7.63 3.60 15.74
CA TYR A 107 8.47 2.40 15.83
C TYR A 107 8.77 2.01 17.28
N GLY A 108 8.10 2.61 18.25
CA GLY A 108 8.28 2.40 19.68
C GLY A 108 9.30 3.38 20.31
N ASP A 109 10.52 3.36 19.87
CA ASP A 109 11.62 4.24 20.33
C ASP A 109 11.82 5.47 19.43
N THR A 110 11.24 5.44 18.24
CA THR A 110 11.40 6.51 17.23
C THR A 110 10.09 6.82 16.54
N THR A 111 9.75 8.08 16.43
CA THR A 111 8.59 8.55 15.65
C THR A 111 9.04 9.31 14.41
N LYS A 112 8.32 9.14 13.31
CA LYS A 112 8.52 9.88 12.07
C LYS A 112 7.20 10.49 11.61
N ASN A 113 7.24 11.74 11.23
CA ASN A 113 6.07 12.49 10.83
C ASN A 113 6.31 13.12 9.46
N SER A 114 5.29 13.10 8.61
CA SER A 114 5.34 13.71 7.30
C SER A 114 4.01 14.38 6.95
N VAL A 115 4.08 15.44 6.16
CA VAL A 115 2.93 15.96 5.44
C VAL A 115 2.80 15.14 4.17
N SER A 116 1.59 14.67 3.87
CA SER A 116 1.30 13.89 2.67
C SER A 116 0.41 14.67 1.71
N VAL A 117 0.70 14.54 0.43
CA VAL A 117 -0.16 15.01 -0.66
C VAL A 117 -0.37 13.82 -1.58
N GLY A 118 -1.63 13.48 -1.82
CA GLY A 118 -1.98 12.34 -2.64
C GLY A 118 -2.90 12.72 -3.79
N TYR A 119 -2.82 11.96 -4.86
CA TYR A 119 -3.76 12.00 -5.97
C TYR A 119 -4.16 10.57 -6.34
N GLU A 120 -5.45 10.32 -6.38
CA GLU A 120 -6.03 9.05 -6.80
C GLU A 120 -6.98 9.27 -7.99
N TYR A 121 -6.77 8.53 -9.06
CA TYR A 121 -7.66 8.51 -10.20
C TYR A 121 -8.10 7.08 -10.48
N ARG A 122 -9.41 6.86 -10.48
CA ARG A 122 -10.01 5.56 -10.80
C ARG A 122 -10.95 5.72 -11.98
N LYS A 123 -10.87 4.77 -12.92
CA LYS A 123 -11.76 4.70 -14.08
C LYS A 123 -12.21 3.26 -14.33
N GLU A 124 -13.52 3.08 -14.41
CA GLU A 124 -14.11 1.91 -15.02
C GLU A 124 -14.05 2.09 -16.54
N ILE A 125 -13.38 1.19 -17.25
CA ILE A 125 -13.22 1.24 -18.72
C ILE A 125 -14.46 0.62 -19.35
N ASP A 126 -14.89 -0.53 -18.82
CA ASP A 126 -16.11 -1.25 -19.15
C ASP A 126 -16.58 -2.09 -17.95
N ASP A 127 -17.54 -2.99 -18.14
CA ASP A 127 -18.10 -3.83 -17.08
C ASP A 127 -17.08 -4.79 -16.46
N LYS A 128 -15.96 -5.06 -17.14
CA LYS A 128 -14.93 -6.02 -16.72
C LYS A 128 -13.63 -5.36 -16.32
N TRP A 129 -13.26 -4.25 -16.97
CA TRP A 129 -11.96 -3.62 -16.79
C TRP A 129 -12.08 -2.32 -16.00
N SER A 130 -11.22 -2.19 -15.00
CA SER A 130 -10.98 -0.91 -14.35
C SER A 130 -9.48 -0.68 -14.15
N PHE A 131 -9.09 0.58 -14.03
CA PHE A 131 -7.76 0.94 -13.58
C PHE A 131 -7.80 1.99 -12.48
N THR A 132 -6.79 1.94 -11.62
CA THR A 132 -6.56 2.94 -10.57
C THR A 132 -5.12 3.42 -10.69
N TYR A 133 -4.95 4.72 -10.73
CA TYR A 133 -3.65 5.39 -10.61
C TYR A 133 -3.61 6.13 -9.28
N MET A 134 -2.52 5.97 -8.53
CA MET A 134 -2.30 6.68 -7.28
C MET A 134 -0.88 7.23 -7.22
N LEU A 135 -0.76 8.46 -6.76
CA LEU A 135 0.50 9.13 -6.47
C LEU A 135 0.41 9.71 -5.07
N ASP A 136 1.30 9.30 -4.18
CA ASP A 136 1.44 9.86 -2.83
C ASP A 136 2.85 10.44 -2.66
N GLY A 137 2.94 11.71 -2.30
CA GLY A 137 4.18 12.37 -1.92
C GLY A 137 4.21 12.64 -0.42
N TYR A 138 5.35 12.36 0.22
CA TYR A 138 5.57 12.55 1.65
C TYR A 138 6.73 13.52 1.86
N ILE A 139 6.43 14.63 2.51
CA ILE A 139 7.45 15.61 2.92
C ILE A 139 7.84 15.27 4.35
N ALA A 140 8.91 14.51 4.51
CA ALA A 140 9.40 14.12 5.83
C ALA A 140 10.20 15.25 6.45
N LYS A 141 9.79 15.70 7.64
CA LYS A 141 10.60 16.59 8.48
C LYS A 141 11.48 15.71 9.37
N THR A 142 12.69 15.41 8.91
CA THR A 142 13.70 14.79 9.78
C THR A 142 14.49 15.88 10.51
N SER A 143 14.84 15.63 11.76
CA SER A 143 15.67 16.52 12.59
C SER A 143 17.11 16.73 12.07
N VAL A 144 17.47 16.07 11.00
CA VAL A 144 18.77 16.16 10.34
C VAL A 144 18.58 16.71 8.93
N ALA A 145 18.77 17.99 8.82
CA ALA A 145 19.22 18.87 7.72
C ALA A 145 18.76 18.65 6.26
N ASN A 146 17.98 17.69 5.88
CA ASN A 146 17.50 17.56 4.50
C ASN A 146 16.00 17.30 4.46
N ASN A 147 15.23 18.33 4.10
CA ASN A 147 13.85 18.17 3.66
C ASN A 147 13.86 17.26 2.43
N ARG A 148 13.30 16.09 2.56
CA ARG A 148 13.28 15.11 1.51
C ARG A 148 11.84 14.80 1.13
N ILE A 149 11.61 14.62 -0.14
CA ILE A 149 10.33 14.15 -0.66
C ILE A 149 10.50 12.67 -0.98
N ASP A 150 9.80 11.84 -0.24
CA ASP A 150 9.58 10.45 -0.57
C ASP A 150 8.27 10.34 -1.35
N TYR A 151 8.15 9.42 -2.29
CA TYR A 151 6.91 9.24 -3.03
C TYR A 151 6.63 7.78 -3.33
N GLU A 152 5.34 7.48 -3.40
CA GLU A 152 4.77 6.21 -3.83
C GLU A 152 3.91 6.48 -5.06
N ASN A 153 4.07 5.65 -6.09
CA ASN A 153 3.33 5.77 -7.32
C ASN A 153 2.94 4.38 -7.79
N TYR A 154 1.65 4.11 -7.93
CA TYR A 154 1.22 2.83 -8.46
C TYR A 154 0.12 2.95 -9.52
N LEU A 155 0.09 1.95 -10.38
CA LEU A 155 -0.91 1.75 -11.39
C LEU A 155 -1.46 0.33 -11.26
N GLU A 156 -2.75 0.21 -10.98
CA GLU A 156 -3.45 -1.06 -10.87
C GLU A 156 -4.42 -1.24 -12.04
N PHE A 157 -4.37 -2.40 -12.68
CA PHE A 157 -5.40 -2.89 -13.58
C PHE A 157 -6.16 -4.03 -12.91
N LYS A 158 -7.48 -3.98 -12.99
CA LYS A 158 -8.35 -5.02 -12.47
C LYS A 158 -9.24 -5.54 -13.58
N TYR A 159 -9.29 -6.87 -13.72
CA TYR A 159 -10.16 -7.57 -14.64
C TYR A 159 -11.13 -8.49 -13.87
N LYS A 160 -12.43 -8.33 -14.12
CA LYS A 160 -13.48 -9.17 -13.53
C LYS A 160 -13.78 -10.35 -14.44
N PHE A 161 -13.48 -11.57 -14.00
CA PHE A 161 -13.91 -12.78 -14.68
C PHE A 161 -15.39 -13.07 -14.44
N SER A 162 -15.88 -12.75 -13.25
CA SER A 162 -17.26 -12.84 -12.81
C SER A 162 -17.54 -11.80 -11.73
N ASP A 163 -18.79 -11.74 -11.24
CA ASP A 163 -19.16 -10.84 -10.14
C ASP A 163 -18.36 -11.10 -8.86
N LYS A 164 -17.81 -12.30 -8.70
CA LYS A 164 -17.06 -12.71 -7.51
C LYS A 164 -15.55 -12.81 -7.70
N LEU A 165 -15.08 -13.04 -8.92
CA LEU A 165 -13.67 -13.37 -9.19
C LEU A 165 -13.02 -12.27 -10.04
N SER A 166 -11.92 -11.71 -9.55
CA SER A 166 -11.13 -10.72 -10.27
C SER A 166 -9.64 -11.05 -10.24
N LEU A 167 -8.94 -10.63 -11.30
CA LEU A 167 -7.49 -10.58 -11.40
C LEU A 167 -7.05 -9.13 -11.23
N THR A 168 -6.00 -8.91 -10.46
CA THR A 168 -5.36 -7.59 -10.32
C THR A 168 -3.91 -7.67 -10.81
N ASN A 169 -3.47 -6.61 -11.47
CA ASN A 169 -2.07 -6.42 -11.84
C ASN A 169 -1.66 -5.02 -11.42
N LEU A 170 -0.67 -4.93 -10.54
CA LEU A 170 -0.22 -3.66 -9.96
C LEU A 170 1.25 -3.45 -10.30
N PHE A 171 1.54 -2.27 -10.81
CA PHE A 171 2.88 -1.74 -11.02
C PHE A 171 3.11 -0.62 -10.01
N ASP A 172 4.15 -0.76 -9.24
CA ASP A 172 4.48 0.13 -8.15
C ASP A 172 5.90 0.66 -8.33
N TYR A 173 6.06 1.99 -8.25
CA TYR A 173 7.33 2.66 -8.31
C TYR A 173 7.46 3.63 -7.15
N ASN A 174 8.43 3.38 -6.31
CA ASN A 174 8.61 4.09 -5.06
C ASN A 174 10.00 4.66 -4.94
N ASN A 175 10.11 5.82 -4.32
CA ASN A 175 11.36 6.41 -3.88
C ASN A 175 11.27 6.68 -2.38
N PHE A 176 12.03 5.91 -1.61
CA PHE A 176 12.17 6.11 -0.17
C PHE A 176 13.63 6.35 0.17
N ARG A 177 13.90 7.51 0.73
CA ARG A 177 15.26 7.92 1.13
C ARG A 177 16.28 7.89 -0.03
N GLY A 178 15.84 8.15 -1.30
CA GLY A 178 16.63 8.11 -2.51
C GLY A 178 16.93 6.70 -3.01
N ILE A 179 16.36 5.69 -2.40
CA ILE A 179 16.36 4.34 -2.92
C ILE A 179 15.10 4.21 -3.75
N GLU A 180 15.28 3.99 -5.02
CA GLU A 180 14.20 3.71 -5.96
C GLU A 180 14.02 2.21 -6.08
N PHE A 181 12.77 1.77 -6.13
CA PHE A 181 12.45 0.38 -6.41
C PHE A 181 11.16 0.23 -7.20
N TYR A 182 11.13 -0.80 -8.00
CA TYR A 182 9.99 -1.20 -8.79
C TYR A 182 9.42 -2.49 -8.22
N LYS A 183 8.10 -2.56 -8.16
CA LYS A 183 7.39 -3.75 -7.75
C LYS A 183 6.30 -4.06 -8.76
N MET A 184 6.26 -5.31 -9.22
CA MET A 184 5.15 -5.84 -9.98
C MET A 184 4.42 -6.87 -9.13
N LYS A 185 3.11 -6.77 -9.06
CA LYS A 185 2.25 -7.64 -8.27
C LYS A 185 1.10 -8.16 -9.11
N ILE A 186 0.89 -9.46 -9.10
CA ILE A 186 -0.27 -10.12 -9.67
C ILE A 186 -1.08 -10.70 -8.53
N GLY A 187 -2.38 -10.43 -8.50
CA GLY A 187 -3.26 -10.86 -7.44
C GLY A 187 -4.58 -11.42 -7.97
N VAL A 188 -5.18 -12.27 -7.16
CA VAL A 188 -6.53 -12.80 -7.36
C VAL A 188 -7.38 -12.39 -6.18
N GLU A 189 -8.59 -11.92 -6.44
CA GLU A 189 -9.56 -11.49 -5.46
C GLU A 189 -10.86 -12.27 -5.63
N TYR A 190 -11.40 -12.76 -4.52
CA TYR A 190 -12.69 -13.45 -4.47
C TYR A 190 -13.62 -12.80 -3.45
N GLU A 191 -14.77 -12.30 -3.90
CA GLU A 191 -15.78 -11.66 -3.05
C GLU A 191 -16.63 -12.71 -2.34
N LEU A 192 -16.64 -12.61 -1.00
CA LEU A 192 -17.51 -13.39 -0.11
C LEU A 192 -18.81 -12.59 0.08
N ASN A 193 -19.94 -13.17 -0.28
CA ASN A 193 -21.26 -12.54 -0.07
C ASN A 193 -21.74 -12.78 1.35
#